data_8deb3379d92f080ed0711311e252f41a
#
_entry.id   8deb3379d92f080ed0711311e252f41a
#
_cell.length_a   1.000
_cell.length_b   1.000
_cell.length_c   1.000
_cell.angle_alpha   90.00
_cell.angle_beta   90.00
_cell.angle_gamma   90.00
#
_symmetry.space_group_name_H-M   'P 1'
#
loop_
_entity.id
_entity.type
_entity.pdbx_description
1 polymer ?
#
loop_
_entity_poly.entity_id
_entity_poly.type
_entity_poly.pdbx_seq_one_letter_code
_entity_poly.pdbx_strand_id
1 'polypeptide(L)'
;MYLQKKNYCLLCIILLFGAGCSPSGSPTDTPTTGHIKISVDETFSSIIDSELRVFHGLYKYATITPSYVPELQAIQDLLNDSARLAIVTRELNEQEKQYFESLKLYPKSLKIAKDAIALITHPENRDSVITMQQLEQLFSGKLNSWKQLNHRSELDELIVIFDNQNSSTARYIREKFNTELPPYTYAVNTNSEVIGYVASHKNALGVIGVNWISDKDDSASIDFLKMIQVMRIISDSTDTRGKQPYQAYIANGSYPLTRDIYIINREARSGLGTGFVSFVASDKGQRIILKSGLVPATMPVRIVGFQ
;
A
#
# COMPACT_ATOMS: atom_id res chain seq x y z
N MET A 1 9.95 81.07 -20.86
CA MET A 1 8.93 80.01 -20.91
C MET A 1 9.44 78.65 -21.36
N TYR A 2 10.72 78.34 -21.14
CA TYR A 2 11.35 77.09 -21.58
C TYR A 2 11.86 76.21 -20.41
N LEU A 3 11.89 76.69 -19.20
CA LEU A 3 12.43 75.95 -18.00
C LEU A 3 11.39 75.07 -17.24
N GLN A 4 10.08 75.29 -17.48
CA GLN A 4 9.05 74.48 -16.78
C GLN A 4 8.72 73.16 -17.45
N LYS A 5 8.97 72.96 -18.76
CA LYS A 5 8.70 71.72 -19.47
C LYS A 5 9.70 70.59 -19.15
N LYS A 6 10.93 70.89 -18.69
CA LYS A 6 11.97 69.90 -18.39
C LYS A 6 11.74 69.13 -17.09
N ASN A 7 11.05 69.77 -16.11
CA ASN A 7 10.81 69.15 -14.81
C ASN A 7 9.65 68.12 -14.80
N TYR A 8 8.65 68.30 -15.70
CA TYR A 8 7.55 67.32 -15.83
C TYR A 8 7.99 65.99 -16.51
N CYS A 9 8.97 66.03 -17.43
CA CYS A 9 9.50 64.86 -18.07
C CYS A 9 10.34 64.02 -17.10
N LEU A 10 11.06 64.65 -16.17
CA LEU A 10 11.84 63.94 -15.15
C LEU A 10 10.93 63.33 -14.07
N LEU A 11 9.81 63.98 -13.73
CA LEU A 11 8.82 63.47 -12.76
C LEU A 11 8.04 62.25 -13.32
N CYS A 12 7.72 62.22 -14.63
CA CYS A 12 7.07 61.08 -15.28
C CYS A 12 7.98 59.86 -15.41
N ILE A 13 9.30 60.02 -15.52
CA ILE A 13 10.26 58.91 -15.60
C ILE A 13 10.42 58.24 -14.24
N ILE A 14 10.36 58.96 -13.12
CA ILE A 14 10.45 58.40 -11.76
C ILE A 14 9.21 57.60 -11.37
N LEU A 15 8.04 57.95 -11.92
CA LEU A 15 6.77 57.20 -11.66
C LEU A 15 6.67 55.88 -12.44
N LEU A 16 7.48 55.64 -13.48
CA LEU A 16 7.51 54.38 -14.25
C LEU A 16 8.41 53.28 -13.65
N PHE A 17 9.30 53.59 -12.69
CA PHE A 17 10.14 52.62 -12.02
C PHE A 17 9.56 52.04 -10.73
N GLY A 18 8.38 52.52 -10.25
CA GLY A 18 7.72 52.06 -9.02
C GLY A 18 6.77 50.88 -9.17
N ALA A 19 6.55 50.33 -10.39
CA ALA A 19 5.55 49.30 -10.64
C ALA A 19 6.15 47.89 -10.84
N GLY A 20 7.36 47.63 -10.40
CA GLY A 20 8.14 46.44 -10.72
C GLY A 20 8.46 45.47 -9.58
N CYS A 21 7.65 45.40 -8.52
CA CYS A 21 7.74 44.31 -7.53
C CYS A 21 6.32 43.83 -7.21
N SER A 22 5.73 43.06 -8.11
CA SER A 22 4.76 42.06 -7.67
C SER A 22 5.52 41.04 -6.83
N PRO A 23 5.17 40.82 -5.56
CA PRO A 23 5.74 39.66 -4.86
C PRO A 23 5.39 38.42 -5.68
N SER A 24 6.39 37.76 -6.22
CA SER A 24 6.22 36.45 -6.80
C SER A 24 5.43 35.63 -5.77
N GLY A 25 4.19 35.25 -6.14
CA GLY A 25 3.28 34.58 -5.23
C GLY A 25 4.02 33.46 -4.49
N SER A 26 3.83 33.36 -3.19
CA SER A 26 4.41 32.31 -2.37
C SER A 26 4.20 30.98 -3.11
N PRO A 27 5.20 30.10 -3.21
CA PRO A 27 5.04 28.84 -3.91
C PRO A 27 3.81 28.14 -3.35
N THR A 28 2.82 27.91 -4.21
CA THR A 28 1.54 27.28 -3.83
C THR A 28 1.71 25.81 -3.47
N ASP A 29 2.89 25.24 -3.73
CA ASP A 29 3.24 23.85 -3.49
C ASP A 29 4.59 23.79 -2.76
N THR A 30 4.54 23.46 -1.47
CA THR A 30 5.70 23.25 -0.57
C THR A 30 5.53 21.93 0.18
N PRO A 31 6.55 21.45 0.90
CA PRO A 31 6.42 20.22 1.70
C PRO A 31 5.27 20.21 2.74
N THR A 32 4.71 21.37 3.08
CA THR A 32 3.69 21.54 4.13
C THR A 32 2.44 22.30 3.68
N THR A 33 2.38 22.71 2.43
CA THR A 33 1.24 23.46 1.85
C THR A 33 1.00 23.03 0.41
N GLY A 34 -0.24 23.08 -0.05
CA GLY A 34 -0.61 22.77 -1.43
C GLY A 34 -1.71 21.74 -1.53
N HIS A 35 -1.98 21.33 -2.76
CA HIS A 35 -2.99 20.31 -3.07
C HIS A 35 -2.42 19.31 -4.07
N ILE A 36 -2.41 18.03 -3.71
CA ILE A 36 -2.00 16.94 -4.60
C ILE A 36 -2.98 15.77 -4.54
N LYS A 37 -3.00 14.97 -5.60
CA LYS A 37 -3.63 13.66 -5.65
C LYS A 37 -2.56 12.58 -5.50
N ILE A 38 -2.90 11.52 -4.79
CA ILE A 38 -2.08 10.33 -4.66
C ILE A 38 -2.90 9.10 -5.06
N SER A 39 -2.26 8.10 -5.63
CA SER A 39 -2.91 6.84 -5.98
C SER A 39 -2.34 5.72 -5.14
N VAL A 40 -3.20 4.94 -4.52
CA VAL A 40 -2.84 3.99 -3.47
C VAL A 40 -3.44 2.63 -3.81
N ASP A 41 -2.64 1.58 -3.77
CA ASP A 41 -3.19 0.23 -3.78
C ASP A 41 -4.25 0.10 -2.68
N GLU A 42 -5.45 -0.31 -3.04
CA GLU A 42 -6.61 -0.41 -2.14
C GLU A 42 -6.28 -1.20 -0.88
N THR A 43 -5.40 -2.19 -1.00
CA THR A 43 -4.92 -2.98 0.13
C THR A 43 -4.44 -2.12 1.30
N PHE A 44 -3.85 -0.95 1.05
CA PHE A 44 -3.26 -0.08 2.08
C PHE A 44 -4.13 1.12 2.46
N SER A 45 -5.42 1.12 2.11
CA SER A 45 -6.32 2.25 2.36
C SER A 45 -6.36 2.65 3.84
N SER A 46 -6.55 1.71 4.76
CA SER A 46 -6.70 2.00 6.20
C SER A 46 -5.44 2.64 6.81
N ILE A 47 -4.25 2.16 6.41
CA ILE A 47 -3.00 2.70 6.95
C ILE A 47 -2.68 4.07 6.35
N ILE A 48 -2.93 4.27 5.05
CA ILE A 48 -2.70 5.57 4.41
C ILE A 48 -3.70 6.61 4.92
N ASP A 49 -4.96 6.26 5.18
CA ASP A 49 -5.91 7.14 5.86
C ASP A 49 -5.43 7.58 7.24
N SER A 50 -4.81 6.67 8.00
CA SER A 50 -4.23 6.98 9.30
C SER A 50 -3.03 7.93 9.20
N GLU A 51 -2.13 7.72 8.22
CA GLU A 51 -1.03 8.63 7.91
C GLU A 51 -1.53 10.01 7.50
N LEU A 52 -2.51 10.07 6.57
CA LEU A 52 -3.09 11.33 6.08
C LEU A 52 -3.81 12.09 7.18
N ARG A 53 -4.53 11.41 8.06
CA ARG A 53 -5.22 12.04 9.20
C ARG A 53 -4.24 12.78 10.11
N VAL A 54 -3.12 12.16 10.43
CA VAL A 54 -2.09 12.78 11.27
C VAL A 54 -1.35 13.88 10.52
N PHE A 55 -1.02 13.66 9.24
CA PHE A 55 -0.37 14.66 8.39
C PHE A 55 -1.22 15.94 8.25
N HIS A 56 -2.50 15.83 7.90
CA HIS A 56 -3.42 16.97 7.80
C HIS A 56 -3.66 17.64 9.16
N GLY A 57 -3.59 16.87 10.26
CA GLY A 57 -3.64 17.41 11.61
C GLY A 57 -2.46 18.36 11.91
N LEU A 58 -1.28 18.06 11.39
CA LEU A 58 -0.07 18.86 11.56
C LEU A 58 0.03 20.03 10.57
N TYR A 59 -0.39 19.82 9.32
CA TYR A 59 -0.18 20.76 8.21
C TYR A 59 -1.53 21.23 7.65
N LYS A 60 -2.07 22.29 8.24
CA LYS A 60 -3.44 22.80 7.97
C LYS A 60 -3.66 23.33 6.56
N TYR A 61 -2.59 23.69 5.86
CA TYR A 61 -2.65 24.20 4.48
C TYR A 61 -2.27 23.15 3.44
N ALA A 62 -2.10 21.91 3.86
CA ALA A 62 -1.86 20.77 3.00
C ALA A 62 -3.17 20.01 2.74
N THR A 63 -3.44 19.68 1.49
CA THR A 63 -4.55 18.82 1.09
C THR A 63 -4.03 17.70 0.20
N ILE A 64 -4.06 16.48 0.67
CA ILE A 64 -3.70 15.29 -0.09
C ILE A 64 -4.95 14.43 -0.25
N THR A 65 -5.37 14.23 -1.50
CA THR A 65 -6.56 13.45 -1.85
C THR A 65 -6.14 12.07 -2.34
N PRO A 66 -6.41 10.98 -1.59
CA PRO A 66 -6.12 9.63 -2.03
C PRO A 66 -7.17 9.12 -3.02
N SER A 67 -6.74 8.28 -3.96
CA SER A 67 -7.55 7.41 -4.78
C SER A 67 -7.15 5.98 -4.49
N TYR A 68 -8.06 5.17 -3.98
CA TYR A 68 -7.82 3.75 -3.66
C TYR A 68 -8.25 2.91 -4.85
N VAL A 69 -7.27 2.28 -5.49
CA VAL A 69 -7.41 1.56 -6.76
C VAL A 69 -6.54 0.31 -6.77
N PRO A 70 -6.73 -0.65 -7.69
CA PRO A 70 -5.79 -1.75 -7.87
C PRO A 70 -4.36 -1.25 -8.18
N GLU A 71 -3.33 -1.98 -7.75
CA GLU A 71 -1.91 -1.57 -7.89
C GLU A 71 -1.55 -1.16 -9.34
N LEU A 72 -2.02 -1.92 -10.33
CA LEU A 72 -1.76 -1.60 -11.72
C LEU A 72 -2.29 -0.21 -12.09
N GLN A 73 -3.49 0.16 -11.63
CA GLN A 73 -4.08 1.48 -11.86
C GLN A 73 -3.29 2.56 -11.12
N ALA A 74 -2.81 2.29 -9.89
CA ALA A 74 -1.99 3.26 -9.15
C ALA A 74 -0.69 3.61 -9.89
N ILE A 75 -0.04 2.63 -10.51
CA ILE A 75 1.12 2.87 -11.37
C ILE A 75 0.73 3.66 -12.64
N GLN A 76 -0.38 3.33 -13.27
CA GLN A 76 -0.86 4.05 -14.47
C GLN A 76 -1.19 5.52 -14.14
N ASP A 77 -1.81 5.80 -12.99
CA ASP A 77 -2.10 7.15 -12.53
C ASP A 77 -0.81 7.95 -12.32
N LEU A 78 0.24 7.31 -11.80
CA LEU A 78 1.55 7.93 -11.65
C LEU A 78 2.20 8.24 -13.02
N LEU A 79 2.15 7.30 -13.97
CA LEU A 79 2.67 7.48 -15.32
C LEU A 79 1.95 8.63 -16.05
N ASN A 80 0.62 8.71 -15.95
CA ASN A 80 -0.24 9.67 -16.64
C ASN A 80 -0.34 11.05 -15.97
N ASP A 81 0.47 11.34 -14.93
CA ASP A 81 0.40 12.58 -14.12
C ASP A 81 -0.95 12.83 -13.45
N SER A 82 -1.75 11.80 -13.26
CA SER A 82 -3.03 11.87 -12.52
C SER A 82 -2.81 11.85 -11.02
N ALA A 83 -1.68 11.30 -10.56
CA ALA A 83 -1.24 11.26 -9.17
C ALA A 83 0.25 11.67 -9.05
N ARG A 84 0.59 12.36 -7.96
CA ARG A 84 1.97 12.75 -7.62
C ARG A 84 2.75 11.63 -6.98
N LEU A 85 2.07 10.79 -6.21
CA LEU A 85 2.62 9.63 -5.53
C LEU A 85 1.82 8.40 -5.89
N ALA A 86 2.52 7.26 -5.99
CA ALA A 86 1.90 5.94 -5.96
C ALA A 86 2.37 5.17 -4.72
N ILE A 87 1.44 4.54 -4.01
CA ILE A 87 1.74 3.64 -2.90
C ILE A 87 1.42 2.22 -3.34
N VAL A 88 2.45 1.40 -3.47
CA VAL A 88 2.41 0.09 -4.16
C VAL A 88 3.39 -0.91 -3.51
N THR A 89 3.37 -2.18 -3.95
CA THR A 89 4.25 -3.23 -3.39
C THR A 89 5.42 -3.63 -4.28
N ARG A 90 5.71 -2.83 -5.30
CA ARG A 90 6.88 -3.01 -6.17
C ARG A 90 7.47 -1.67 -6.59
N GLU A 91 8.67 -1.68 -7.02
CA GLU A 91 9.28 -0.55 -7.71
C GLU A 91 8.84 -0.49 -9.18
N LEU A 92 9.13 0.62 -9.86
CA LEU A 92 8.92 0.75 -11.29
C LEU A 92 9.77 -0.28 -12.04
N ASN A 93 9.19 -0.94 -13.04
CA ASN A 93 9.92 -1.80 -13.95
C ASN A 93 10.75 -0.99 -14.96
N GLU A 94 11.59 -1.65 -15.75
CA GLU A 94 12.50 -0.98 -16.68
C GLU A 94 11.77 -0.17 -17.76
N GLN A 95 10.63 -0.63 -18.25
CA GLN A 95 9.83 0.10 -19.26
C GLN A 95 9.21 1.37 -18.65
N GLU A 96 8.71 1.29 -17.42
CA GLU A 96 8.16 2.43 -16.68
C GLU A 96 9.25 3.46 -16.35
N LYS A 97 10.45 3.02 -15.98
CA LYS A 97 11.62 3.91 -15.77
C LYS A 97 12.02 4.61 -17.07
N GLN A 98 12.16 3.87 -18.18
CA GLN A 98 12.49 4.44 -19.50
C GLN A 98 11.44 5.46 -19.96
N TYR A 99 10.15 5.21 -19.68
CA TYR A 99 9.09 6.18 -19.95
C TYR A 99 9.33 7.49 -19.20
N PHE A 100 9.60 7.43 -17.89
CA PHE A 100 9.91 8.63 -17.11
C PHE A 100 11.19 9.33 -17.58
N GLU A 101 12.24 8.59 -17.93
CA GLU A 101 13.48 9.16 -18.49
C GLU A 101 13.23 9.91 -19.79
N SER A 102 12.34 9.41 -20.66
CA SER A 102 11.94 10.12 -21.88
C SER A 102 11.30 11.48 -21.61
N LEU A 103 10.64 11.61 -20.45
CA LEU A 103 10.07 12.86 -19.94
C LEU A 103 11.07 13.70 -19.11
N LYS A 104 12.33 13.25 -18.97
CA LYS A 104 13.36 13.84 -18.09
C LYS A 104 12.92 13.91 -16.63
N LEU A 105 12.12 12.94 -16.19
CA LEU A 105 11.68 12.73 -14.80
C LEU A 105 12.39 11.51 -14.22
N TYR A 106 12.71 11.58 -12.93
CA TYR A 106 13.42 10.50 -12.23
C TYR A 106 12.69 10.22 -10.89
N PRO A 107 11.57 9.47 -10.93
CA PRO A 107 10.82 9.15 -9.73
C PRO A 107 11.68 8.46 -8.68
N LYS A 108 11.45 8.81 -7.42
CA LYS A 108 12.15 8.22 -6.29
C LYS A 108 11.24 7.23 -5.59
N SER A 109 11.69 5.99 -5.46
CA SER A 109 11.02 4.96 -4.66
C SER A 109 11.60 4.95 -3.25
N LEU A 110 10.73 4.97 -2.25
CA LEU A 110 11.09 4.81 -0.85
C LEU A 110 10.31 3.65 -0.25
N LYS A 111 11.01 2.65 0.25
CA LYS A 111 10.39 1.59 1.07
C LYS A 111 9.95 2.18 2.41
N ILE A 112 8.68 2.02 2.75
CA ILE A 112 8.08 2.55 3.99
C ILE A 112 7.75 1.47 5.01
N ALA A 113 7.43 0.25 4.55
CA ALA A 113 7.04 -0.84 5.41
C ALA A 113 7.29 -2.21 4.75
N LYS A 114 7.15 -3.27 5.55
CA LYS A 114 6.97 -4.64 5.06
C LYS A 114 5.59 -5.14 5.51
N ASP A 115 4.83 -5.65 4.56
CA ASP A 115 3.52 -6.28 4.69
C ASP A 115 3.63 -7.80 4.52
N ALA A 116 2.53 -8.50 4.72
CA ALA A 116 2.40 -9.92 4.41
C ALA A 116 1.03 -10.23 3.79
N ILE A 117 0.96 -11.32 3.06
CA ILE A 117 -0.29 -11.90 2.60
C ILE A 117 -0.83 -12.86 3.67
N ALA A 118 -2.07 -12.63 4.09
CA ALA A 118 -2.80 -13.53 4.97
C ALA A 118 -3.74 -14.43 4.15
N LEU A 119 -3.79 -15.69 4.50
CA LEU A 119 -4.79 -16.64 4.01
C LEU A 119 -5.87 -16.78 5.08
N ILE A 120 -7.12 -16.60 4.67
CA ILE A 120 -8.27 -16.59 5.58
C ILE A 120 -9.32 -17.60 5.13
N THR A 121 -9.98 -18.22 6.11
CA THR A 121 -11.07 -19.19 5.89
C THR A 121 -12.26 -18.86 6.80
N HIS A 122 -13.39 -19.48 6.52
CA HIS A 122 -14.56 -19.42 7.41
C HIS A 122 -14.21 -20.03 8.80
N PRO A 123 -14.70 -19.51 9.92
CA PRO A 123 -14.39 -20.03 11.26
C PRO A 123 -14.76 -21.49 11.47
N GLU A 124 -15.79 -21.99 10.79
CA GLU A 124 -16.17 -23.42 10.85
C GLU A 124 -15.39 -24.33 9.89
N ASN A 125 -14.52 -23.76 9.04
CA ASN A 125 -13.60 -24.56 8.25
C ASN A 125 -12.46 -25.05 9.17
N ARG A 126 -12.36 -26.37 9.35
CA ARG A 126 -11.35 -26.99 10.24
C ARG A 126 -9.93 -27.05 9.65
N ASP A 127 -9.80 -26.77 8.35
CA ASP A 127 -8.53 -26.77 7.63
C ASP A 127 -7.82 -25.43 7.84
N SER A 128 -7.03 -25.32 8.89
CA SER A 128 -6.40 -24.08 9.36
C SER A 128 -4.89 -24.00 9.13
N VAL A 129 -4.33 -25.01 8.47
CA VAL A 129 -2.88 -25.11 8.22
C VAL A 129 -2.64 -25.53 6.78
N ILE A 130 -1.66 -24.90 6.13
CA ILE A 130 -1.24 -25.22 4.76
C ILE A 130 0.28 -25.14 4.66
N THR A 131 0.91 -25.99 3.86
CA THR A 131 2.34 -25.93 3.57
C THR A 131 2.64 -25.07 2.37
N MET A 132 3.86 -24.55 2.25
CA MET A 132 4.28 -23.83 1.03
C MET A 132 4.19 -24.68 -0.23
N GLN A 133 4.46 -25.99 -0.12
CA GLN A 133 4.30 -26.92 -1.24
C GLN A 133 2.84 -27.08 -1.67
N GLN A 134 1.91 -27.15 -0.72
CA GLN A 134 0.47 -27.18 -1.03
C GLN A 134 0.00 -25.88 -1.64
N LEU A 135 0.52 -24.72 -1.20
CA LEU A 135 0.23 -23.42 -1.83
C LEU A 135 0.71 -23.37 -3.28
N GLU A 136 1.90 -23.87 -3.56
CA GLU A 136 2.41 -23.99 -4.92
C GLU A 136 1.51 -24.89 -5.79
N GLN A 137 1.07 -26.03 -5.26
CA GLN A 137 0.15 -26.92 -5.97
C GLN A 137 -1.22 -26.30 -6.17
N LEU A 138 -1.74 -25.56 -5.18
CA LEU A 138 -2.99 -24.83 -5.26
C LEU A 138 -2.92 -23.76 -6.36
N PHE A 139 -1.96 -22.87 -6.30
CA PHE A 139 -1.87 -21.77 -7.27
C PHE A 139 -1.39 -22.19 -8.65
N SER A 140 -0.74 -23.34 -8.79
CA SER A 140 -0.45 -23.95 -10.12
C SER A 140 -1.60 -24.80 -10.69
N GLY A 141 -2.74 -24.88 -10.01
CA GLY A 141 -3.92 -25.60 -10.48
C GLY A 141 -3.86 -27.13 -10.30
N LYS A 142 -2.83 -27.66 -9.64
CA LYS A 142 -2.67 -29.10 -9.36
C LYS A 142 -3.53 -29.58 -8.20
N LEU A 143 -3.98 -28.65 -7.35
CA LEU A 143 -4.81 -28.90 -6.19
C LEU A 143 -6.00 -27.93 -6.25
N ASN A 144 -7.22 -28.45 -6.19
CA ASN A 144 -8.45 -27.67 -6.34
C ASN A 144 -9.56 -28.06 -5.36
N SER A 145 -9.22 -28.86 -4.34
CA SER A 145 -10.20 -29.31 -3.36
C SER A 145 -9.60 -29.36 -1.96
N TRP A 146 -10.43 -29.11 -0.93
CA TRP A 146 -10.05 -29.20 0.47
C TRP A 146 -9.62 -30.61 0.84
N LYS A 147 -10.26 -31.65 0.26
CA LYS A 147 -9.89 -33.05 0.49
C LYS A 147 -8.50 -33.42 -0.03
N GLN A 148 -8.04 -32.74 -1.08
CA GLN A 148 -6.66 -32.88 -1.57
C GLN A 148 -5.65 -32.18 -0.64
N LEU A 149 -6.05 -31.08 0.00
CA LEU A 149 -5.25 -30.44 1.06
C LEU A 149 -5.17 -31.31 2.31
N ASN A 150 -6.31 -31.81 2.75
CA ASN A 150 -6.47 -32.64 3.93
C ASN A 150 -7.54 -33.71 3.70
N HIS A 151 -7.14 -34.97 3.58
CA HIS A 151 -8.05 -36.09 3.32
C HIS A 151 -9.15 -36.28 4.39
N ARG A 152 -9.02 -35.62 5.55
CA ARG A 152 -10.03 -35.60 6.63
C ARG A 152 -10.98 -34.42 6.51
N SER A 153 -10.79 -33.54 5.52
CA SER A 153 -11.69 -32.41 5.32
C SER A 153 -13.12 -32.86 5.03
N GLU A 154 -14.06 -32.19 5.64
CA GLU A 154 -15.50 -32.38 5.38
C GLU A 154 -15.93 -31.63 4.10
N LEU A 155 -15.10 -30.69 3.62
CA LEU A 155 -15.32 -29.87 2.43
C LEU A 155 -14.61 -30.49 1.22
N ASP A 156 -15.23 -30.40 0.06
CA ASP A 156 -14.64 -30.87 -1.20
C ASP A 156 -14.18 -29.69 -2.06
N GLU A 157 -15.12 -28.94 -2.61
CA GLU A 157 -14.83 -27.79 -3.45
C GLU A 157 -13.97 -26.76 -2.71
N LEU A 158 -12.96 -26.21 -3.38
CA LEU A 158 -12.13 -25.11 -2.88
C LEU A 158 -12.25 -23.93 -3.86
N ILE A 159 -12.66 -22.77 -3.34
CA ILE A 159 -12.78 -21.50 -4.07
C ILE A 159 -11.74 -20.52 -3.51
N VAL A 160 -10.90 -19.97 -4.38
CA VAL A 160 -9.93 -18.94 -3.98
C VAL A 160 -10.48 -17.56 -4.32
N ILE A 161 -10.48 -16.63 -3.36
CA ILE A 161 -11.03 -15.27 -3.54
C ILE A 161 -9.92 -14.24 -3.33
N PHE A 162 -9.81 -13.30 -4.29
CA PHE A 162 -8.92 -12.14 -4.25
C PHE A 162 -9.73 -10.84 -4.29
N ASP A 163 -9.08 -9.75 -3.87
CA ASP A 163 -9.61 -8.38 -3.91
C ASP A 163 -9.81 -7.86 -5.35
N ASN A 164 -8.83 -8.08 -6.24
CA ASN A 164 -8.90 -7.69 -7.66
C ASN A 164 -7.85 -8.45 -8.47
N GLN A 165 -8.13 -8.72 -9.75
CA GLN A 165 -7.16 -9.39 -10.63
C GLN A 165 -5.89 -8.55 -10.88
N ASN A 166 -6.00 -7.22 -10.81
CA ASN A 166 -4.92 -6.26 -11.02
C ASN A 166 -4.35 -5.71 -9.69
N SER A 167 -4.70 -6.33 -8.56
CA SER A 167 -4.18 -5.94 -7.25
C SER A 167 -2.76 -6.40 -7.03
N SER A 168 -2.09 -5.79 -6.07
CA SER A 168 -0.78 -6.24 -5.61
C SER A 168 -0.82 -7.65 -5.01
N THR A 169 -1.92 -8.02 -4.39
CA THR A 169 -2.14 -9.35 -3.80
C THR A 169 -2.13 -10.44 -4.87
N ALA A 170 -2.92 -10.25 -5.94
CA ALA A 170 -2.97 -11.18 -7.07
C ALA A 170 -1.63 -11.24 -7.83
N ARG A 171 -0.99 -10.07 -8.08
CA ARG A 171 0.35 -10.00 -8.70
C ARG A 171 1.38 -10.76 -7.84
N TYR A 172 1.42 -10.50 -6.52
CA TYR A 172 2.37 -11.16 -5.63
C TYR A 172 2.27 -12.69 -5.70
N ILE A 173 1.05 -13.24 -5.71
CA ILE A 173 0.84 -14.69 -5.82
C ILE A 173 1.35 -15.23 -7.15
N ARG A 174 1.04 -14.56 -8.29
CA ARG A 174 1.55 -14.95 -9.61
C ARG A 174 3.06 -14.99 -9.65
N GLU A 175 3.72 -13.95 -9.15
CA GLU A 175 5.19 -13.84 -9.13
C GLU A 175 5.82 -14.84 -8.17
N LYS A 176 5.26 -15.00 -6.95
CA LYS A 176 5.79 -15.89 -5.92
C LYS A 176 5.81 -17.35 -6.35
N PHE A 177 4.77 -17.78 -7.08
CA PHE A 177 4.62 -19.18 -7.53
C PHE A 177 4.89 -19.36 -9.02
N ASN A 178 5.30 -18.30 -9.72
CA ASN A 178 5.59 -18.29 -11.17
C ASN A 178 4.48 -18.96 -11.99
N THR A 179 3.23 -18.53 -11.79
CA THR A 179 2.03 -19.14 -12.37
C THR A 179 0.95 -18.11 -12.69
N GLU A 180 0.07 -18.44 -13.61
CA GLU A 180 -1.21 -17.74 -13.74
C GLU A 180 -2.20 -18.25 -12.68
N LEU A 181 -3.16 -17.39 -12.29
CA LEU A 181 -4.16 -17.79 -11.31
C LEU A 181 -5.10 -18.86 -11.91
N PRO A 182 -5.36 -19.95 -11.17
CA PRO A 182 -6.16 -21.06 -11.69
C PRO A 182 -7.64 -20.69 -11.88
N PRO A 183 -8.42 -21.44 -12.71
CA PRO A 183 -9.80 -21.11 -13.07
C PRO A 183 -10.80 -21.05 -11.91
N TYR A 184 -10.51 -21.69 -10.76
CA TYR A 184 -11.34 -21.62 -9.55
C TYR A 184 -10.98 -20.43 -8.66
N THR A 185 -10.29 -19.45 -9.22
CA THR A 185 -9.96 -18.18 -8.55
C THR A 185 -10.96 -17.12 -9.01
N TYR A 186 -11.58 -16.46 -8.05
CA TYR A 186 -12.51 -15.37 -8.28
C TYR A 186 -11.97 -14.08 -7.68
N ALA A 187 -12.39 -12.96 -8.22
CA ALA A 187 -12.06 -11.64 -7.72
C ALA A 187 -13.34 -10.89 -7.35
N VAL A 188 -13.28 -10.17 -6.26
CA VAL A 188 -14.23 -9.13 -5.85
C VAL A 188 -13.60 -7.76 -6.09
N ASN A 189 -13.99 -6.70 -5.39
CA ASN A 189 -13.42 -5.38 -5.66
C ASN A 189 -12.47 -4.89 -4.55
N THR A 190 -12.64 -5.38 -3.32
CA THR A 190 -11.91 -4.90 -2.15
C THR A 190 -11.55 -6.04 -1.20
N ASN A 191 -10.53 -5.83 -0.37
CA ASN A 191 -10.18 -6.79 0.68
C ASN A 191 -11.33 -7.00 1.70
N SER A 192 -12.12 -5.96 1.99
CA SER A 192 -13.32 -6.08 2.84
C SER A 192 -14.36 -7.03 2.24
N GLU A 193 -14.57 -6.97 0.92
CA GLU A 193 -15.47 -7.91 0.22
C GLU A 193 -14.93 -9.35 0.24
N VAL A 194 -13.60 -9.55 0.16
CA VAL A 194 -12.98 -10.88 0.36
C VAL A 194 -13.34 -11.44 1.72
N ILE A 195 -13.17 -10.64 2.77
CA ILE A 195 -13.50 -11.04 4.15
C ILE A 195 -14.99 -11.40 4.28
N GLY A 196 -15.88 -10.55 3.75
CA GLY A 196 -17.33 -10.79 3.75
C GLY A 196 -17.73 -12.07 3.01
N TYR A 197 -17.08 -12.34 1.85
CA TYR A 197 -17.30 -13.57 1.10
C TYR A 197 -16.88 -14.81 1.89
N VAL A 198 -15.67 -14.79 2.46
CA VAL A 198 -15.14 -15.90 3.27
C VAL A 198 -16.01 -16.15 4.51
N ALA A 199 -16.51 -15.09 5.16
CA ALA A 199 -17.41 -15.21 6.31
C ALA A 199 -18.75 -15.87 5.96
N SER A 200 -19.14 -15.91 4.69
CA SER A 200 -20.40 -16.49 4.22
C SER A 200 -20.25 -17.84 3.54
N HIS A 201 -19.02 -18.26 3.18
CA HIS A 201 -18.76 -19.44 2.38
C HIS A 201 -17.66 -20.32 2.99
N LYS A 202 -18.07 -21.46 3.57
CA LYS A 202 -17.16 -22.38 4.29
C LYS A 202 -16.04 -22.95 3.41
N ASN A 203 -16.28 -23.08 2.11
CA ASN A 203 -15.33 -23.62 1.12
C ASN A 203 -14.42 -22.57 0.50
N ALA A 204 -14.53 -21.29 0.92
CA ALA A 204 -13.70 -20.22 0.41
C ALA A 204 -12.36 -20.13 1.15
N LEU A 205 -11.28 -19.88 0.37
CA LEU A 205 -9.98 -19.44 0.82
C LEU A 205 -9.77 -18.01 0.34
N GLY A 206 -9.76 -17.04 1.25
CA GLY A 206 -9.50 -15.64 0.94
C GLY A 206 -8.01 -15.33 1.01
N VAL A 207 -7.55 -14.45 0.13
CA VAL A 207 -6.17 -13.96 0.06
C VAL A 207 -6.18 -12.44 0.21
N ILE A 208 -5.69 -11.92 1.34
CA ILE A 208 -5.74 -10.50 1.70
C ILE A 208 -4.39 -9.97 2.18
N GLY A 209 -4.21 -8.65 2.22
CA GLY A 209 -3.12 -8.02 2.95
C GLY A 209 -3.33 -8.11 4.46
N VAL A 210 -2.26 -8.36 5.21
CA VAL A 210 -2.35 -8.55 6.68
C VAL A 210 -2.82 -7.30 7.42
N ASN A 211 -2.57 -6.11 6.88
CA ASN A 211 -2.97 -4.84 7.47
C ASN A 211 -4.49 -4.72 7.71
N TRP A 212 -5.33 -5.48 7.01
CA TRP A 212 -6.78 -5.51 7.21
C TRP A 212 -7.21 -6.19 8.52
N ILE A 213 -6.32 -6.99 9.11
CA ILE A 213 -6.62 -7.81 10.29
C ILE A 213 -5.56 -7.69 11.39
N SER A 214 -4.58 -6.80 11.25
CA SER A 214 -3.43 -6.73 12.17
C SER A 214 -3.49 -5.58 13.18
N ASP A 215 -4.27 -4.53 12.92
CA ASP A 215 -4.41 -3.40 13.81
C ASP A 215 -5.34 -3.74 14.99
N LYS A 216 -4.75 -3.83 16.18
CA LYS A 216 -5.47 -4.18 17.41
C LYS A 216 -6.27 -3.03 18.03
N ASP A 217 -6.01 -1.81 17.57
CA ASP A 217 -6.68 -0.60 18.02
C ASP A 217 -7.78 -0.17 17.04
N ASP A 218 -7.86 -0.80 15.85
CA ASP A 218 -8.90 -0.54 14.86
C ASP A 218 -10.10 -1.49 15.03
N SER A 219 -11.29 -0.91 15.23
CA SER A 219 -12.52 -1.66 15.43
C SER A 219 -12.87 -2.54 14.22
N ALA A 220 -12.60 -2.09 12.99
CA ALA A 220 -12.89 -2.87 11.79
C ALA A 220 -12.00 -4.12 11.70
N SER A 221 -10.69 -3.99 11.96
CA SER A 221 -9.77 -5.14 12.04
C SER A 221 -10.19 -6.16 13.10
N ILE A 222 -10.63 -5.67 14.27
CA ILE A 222 -11.13 -6.53 15.36
C ILE A 222 -12.40 -7.28 14.93
N ASP A 223 -13.34 -6.60 14.29
CA ASP A 223 -14.59 -7.20 13.85
C ASP A 223 -14.35 -8.20 12.71
N PHE A 224 -13.46 -7.92 11.77
CA PHE A 224 -13.06 -8.87 10.75
C PHE A 224 -12.48 -10.16 11.33
N LEU A 225 -11.61 -10.06 12.34
CA LEU A 225 -11.05 -11.25 13.01
C LEU A 225 -12.09 -12.12 13.73
N LYS A 226 -13.27 -11.59 14.08
CA LYS A 226 -14.38 -12.39 14.62
C LYS A 226 -15.12 -13.18 13.54
N MET A 227 -15.04 -12.71 12.27
CA MET A 227 -15.78 -13.27 11.14
C MET A 227 -15.01 -14.37 10.39
N ILE A 228 -13.69 -14.44 10.58
CA ILE A 228 -12.80 -15.31 9.80
C ILE A 228 -11.80 -16.05 10.68
N GLN A 229 -11.17 -17.06 10.10
CA GLN A 229 -10.02 -17.74 10.68
C GLN A 229 -8.78 -17.48 9.84
N VAL A 230 -7.66 -17.09 10.46
CA VAL A 230 -6.39 -16.89 9.77
C VAL A 230 -5.62 -18.19 9.75
N MET A 231 -5.25 -18.67 8.57
CA MET A 231 -4.48 -19.91 8.40
C MET A 231 -3.02 -19.75 8.85
N ARG A 232 -2.43 -20.87 9.23
CA ARG A 232 -0.99 -20.99 9.49
C ARG A 232 -0.29 -21.58 8.29
N ILE A 233 0.89 -21.08 7.97
CA ILE A 233 1.71 -21.57 6.86
C ILE A 233 2.94 -22.27 7.41
N ILE A 234 3.14 -23.51 7.00
CA ILE A 234 4.36 -24.29 7.27
C ILE A 234 5.35 -23.97 6.16
N SER A 235 6.48 -23.34 6.51
CA SER A 235 7.49 -22.90 5.55
C SER A 235 8.52 -23.99 5.21
N ASP A 236 8.83 -24.86 6.17
CA ASP A 236 9.82 -25.93 6.03
C ASP A 236 9.46 -27.14 6.91
N SER A 237 10.19 -28.25 6.73
CA SER A 237 9.95 -29.52 7.42
C SER A 237 10.23 -29.48 8.93
N THR A 238 10.92 -28.47 9.43
CA THR A 238 11.23 -28.29 10.86
C THR A 238 10.11 -27.57 11.61
N ASP A 239 9.26 -26.85 10.89
CA ASP A 239 8.11 -26.13 11.44
C ASP A 239 6.86 -27.02 11.42
N THR A 240 6.59 -27.75 12.48
CA THR A 240 5.43 -28.64 12.56
C THR A 240 4.11 -27.95 12.87
N ARG A 241 4.11 -26.69 13.29
CA ARG A 241 2.92 -25.95 13.73
C ARG A 241 2.46 -24.89 12.75
N GLY A 242 3.34 -24.42 11.87
CA GLY A 242 3.10 -23.31 10.97
C GLY A 242 2.97 -21.95 11.70
N LYS A 243 3.11 -20.89 10.94
CA LYS A 243 3.06 -19.50 11.45
C LYS A 243 1.91 -18.72 10.84
N GLN A 244 1.25 -17.92 11.65
CA GLN A 244 0.34 -16.86 11.21
C GLN A 244 1.15 -15.60 10.90
N PRO A 245 0.60 -14.65 10.13
CA PRO A 245 1.32 -13.42 9.73
C PRO A 245 1.42 -12.40 10.87
N TYR A 246 1.89 -12.81 12.04
CA TYR A 246 2.16 -11.88 13.13
C TYR A 246 3.36 -11.00 12.81
N GLN A 247 3.30 -9.73 13.22
CA GLN A 247 4.33 -8.73 12.98
C GLN A 247 5.76 -9.24 13.33
N ALA A 248 5.92 -9.99 14.42
CA ALA A 248 7.20 -10.58 14.83
C ALA A 248 7.75 -11.58 13.79
N TYR A 249 6.88 -12.41 13.21
CA TYR A 249 7.28 -13.40 12.20
C TYR A 249 7.54 -12.76 10.83
N ILE A 250 6.84 -11.67 10.52
CA ILE A 250 7.12 -10.86 9.34
C ILE A 250 8.48 -10.16 9.49
N ALA A 251 8.73 -9.57 10.66
CA ALA A 251 9.96 -8.82 10.95
C ALA A 251 11.21 -9.70 10.90
N ASN A 252 11.17 -10.92 11.45
CA ASN A 252 12.30 -11.84 11.47
C ASN A 252 12.40 -12.75 10.22
N GLY A 253 11.49 -12.56 9.24
CA GLY A 253 11.48 -13.30 7.98
C GLY A 253 11.01 -14.76 8.08
N SER A 254 10.46 -15.18 9.23
CA SER A 254 10.00 -16.58 9.41
C SER A 254 8.60 -16.85 8.87
N TYR A 255 7.81 -15.81 8.53
CA TYR A 255 6.58 -15.93 7.76
C TYR A 255 6.89 -15.83 6.26
N PRO A 256 6.46 -16.79 5.41
CA PRO A 256 7.00 -16.90 4.05
C PRO A 256 6.39 -15.98 3.01
N LEU A 257 5.17 -15.43 3.24
CA LEU A 257 4.46 -14.59 2.27
C LEU A 257 4.57 -13.12 2.64
N THR A 258 5.78 -12.56 2.56
CA THR A 258 6.05 -11.15 2.88
C THR A 258 6.36 -10.34 1.63
N ARG A 259 5.98 -9.04 1.63
CA ARG A 259 6.23 -8.09 0.55
C ARG A 259 6.60 -6.71 1.13
N ASP A 260 7.31 -5.92 0.35
CA ASP A 260 7.65 -4.56 0.74
C ASP A 260 6.60 -3.57 0.22
N ILE A 261 6.40 -2.45 0.92
CA ILE A 261 5.53 -1.34 0.51
C ILE A 261 6.42 -0.16 0.17
N TYR A 262 6.16 0.45 -0.99
CA TYR A 262 6.90 1.60 -1.51
C TYR A 262 5.98 2.79 -1.71
N ILE A 263 6.51 3.99 -1.45
CA ILE A 263 5.98 5.24 -2.01
C ILE A 263 6.88 5.61 -3.18
N ILE A 264 6.30 5.74 -4.36
CA ILE A 264 6.97 6.22 -5.55
C ILE A 264 6.56 7.67 -5.76
N ASN A 265 7.54 8.58 -5.70
CA ASN A 265 7.34 10.02 -5.85
C ASN A 265 7.87 10.50 -7.19
N ARG A 266 6.99 11.06 -8.05
CA ARG A 266 7.37 11.59 -9.35
C ARG A 266 7.75 13.07 -9.33
N GLU A 267 7.71 13.76 -8.18
CA GLU A 267 8.04 15.18 -8.09
C GLU A 267 9.49 15.47 -8.52
N ALA A 268 9.65 16.39 -9.47
CA ALA A 268 10.97 16.87 -9.91
C ALA A 268 11.61 17.85 -8.91
N ARG A 269 10.82 18.44 -8.02
CA ARG A 269 11.23 19.38 -6.97
C ARG A 269 10.56 19.02 -5.65
N SER A 270 11.07 19.59 -4.56
CA SER A 270 10.49 19.39 -3.23
C SER A 270 9.15 20.13 -3.12
N GLY A 271 8.05 19.39 -3.21
CA GLY A 271 6.67 19.83 -3.05
C GLY A 271 5.96 19.06 -1.93
N LEU A 272 4.61 19.11 -1.92
CA LEU A 272 3.79 18.48 -0.89
C LEU A 272 3.92 16.95 -0.88
N GLY A 273 4.13 16.32 -2.04
CA GLY A 273 4.40 14.89 -2.12
C GLY A 273 5.69 14.52 -1.40
N THR A 274 6.78 15.28 -1.60
CA THR A 274 8.04 15.09 -0.86
C THR A 274 7.86 15.29 0.64
N GLY A 275 7.01 16.26 1.04
CA GLY A 275 6.65 16.48 2.44
C GLY A 275 5.94 15.28 3.06
N PHE A 276 4.98 14.69 2.37
CA PHE A 276 4.26 13.51 2.83
C PHE A 276 5.18 12.27 2.91
N VAL A 277 6.01 12.03 1.88
CA VAL A 277 7.01 10.96 1.90
C VAL A 277 7.94 11.09 3.13
N SER A 278 8.43 12.31 3.40
CA SER A 278 9.28 12.59 4.55
C SER A 278 8.56 12.37 5.88
N PHE A 279 7.27 12.71 5.95
CA PHE A 279 6.45 12.46 7.13
C PHE A 279 6.27 10.96 7.39
N VAL A 280 5.88 10.18 6.38
CA VAL A 280 5.71 8.72 6.51
C VAL A 280 7.03 8.04 6.93
N ALA A 281 8.17 8.52 6.42
CA ALA A 281 9.50 8.02 6.78
C ALA A 281 9.97 8.48 8.17
N SER A 282 9.34 9.50 8.76
CA SER A 282 9.69 10.02 10.08
C SER A 282 9.29 9.06 11.21
N ASP A 283 9.81 9.32 12.42
CA ASP A 283 9.42 8.57 13.63
C ASP A 283 7.88 8.53 13.84
N LYS A 284 7.17 9.62 13.52
CA LYS A 284 5.70 9.68 13.65
C LYS A 284 5.00 8.75 12.67
N GLY A 285 5.34 8.82 11.39
CA GLY A 285 4.76 7.93 10.37
C GLY A 285 5.12 6.47 10.64
N GLN A 286 6.38 6.18 10.94
CA GLN A 286 6.81 4.82 11.23
C GLN A 286 6.16 4.21 12.49
N ARG A 287 5.75 5.04 13.47
CA ARG A 287 4.92 4.58 14.61
C ARG A 287 3.48 4.25 14.22
N ILE A 288 2.90 4.95 13.24
CA ILE A 288 1.58 4.60 12.70
C ILE A 288 1.67 3.24 12.03
N ILE A 289 2.69 3.01 11.19
CA ILE A 289 2.96 1.73 10.54
C ILE A 289 3.15 0.61 11.58
N LEU A 290 3.94 0.86 12.64
CA LEU A 290 4.16 -0.12 13.70
C LEU A 290 2.86 -0.50 14.42
N LYS A 291 2.00 0.46 14.70
CA LYS A 291 0.72 0.24 15.37
C LYS A 291 -0.28 -0.52 14.52
N SER A 292 -0.28 -0.31 13.21
CA SER A 292 -1.15 -1.05 12.28
C SER A 292 -0.77 -2.55 12.16
N GLY A 293 0.27 -2.99 12.85
CA GLY A 293 0.74 -4.38 12.80
C GLY A 293 1.67 -4.72 11.64
N LEU A 294 2.01 -3.72 10.80
CA LEU A 294 3.03 -3.85 9.76
C LEU A 294 4.44 -3.66 10.34
N VAL A 295 5.46 -4.07 9.59
CA VAL A 295 6.86 -3.88 9.98
C VAL A 295 7.38 -2.58 9.38
N PRO A 296 7.70 -1.56 10.20
CA PRO A 296 8.24 -0.29 9.71
C PRO A 296 9.58 -0.48 9.00
N ALA A 297 9.87 0.36 7.99
CA ALA A 297 11.13 0.29 7.26
C ALA A 297 12.34 0.79 8.06
N THR A 298 12.14 1.77 8.96
CA THR A 298 13.25 2.46 9.68
C THR A 298 13.21 2.27 11.20
N MET A 299 12.15 1.67 11.74
CA MET A 299 11.98 1.46 13.17
C MET A 299 12.06 -0.03 13.50
N PRO A 300 12.92 -0.47 14.45
CA PRO A 300 12.99 -1.88 14.81
C PRO A 300 11.72 -2.34 15.54
N VAL A 301 11.22 -3.50 15.17
CA VAL A 301 10.15 -4.20 15.90
C VAL A 301 10.75 -4.87 17.13
N ARG A 302 10.23 -4.56 18.31
CA ARG A 302 10.67 -5.19 19.56
C ARG A 302 10.01 -6.57 19.68
N ILE A 303 10.79 -7.62 19.46
CA ILE A 303 10.33 -8.99 19.64
C ILE A 303 10.51 -9.34 21.12
N VAL A 304 9.41 -9.56 21.83
CA VAL A 304 9.42 -10.05 23.21
C VAL A 304 9.13 -11.53 23.14
N GLY A 305 10.14 -12.37 23.42
CA GLY A 305 9.96 -13.81 23.57
C GLY A 305 9.30 -14.09 24.93
N PHE A 306 8.19 -14.81 24.94
CA PHE A 306 7.71 -15.47 26.14
C PHE A 306 8.50 -16.77 26.29
N GLN A 307 9.25 -16.89 27.39
CA GLN A 307 9.88 -18.13 27.83
C GLN A 307 8.82 -19.09 28.39
#